data_10834c3c5fe3762137db03d619626384
#
_entry.id   10834c3c5fe3762137db03d619626384
#
_cell.length_a   1.000
_cell.length_b   1.000
_cell.length_c   1.000
_cell.angle_alpha   90.00
_cell.angle_beta   90.00
_cell.angle_gamma   90.00
#
_symmetry.space_group_name_H-M   'P 1'
#
loop_
_entity.id
_entity.type
_entity.pdbx_description
1 polymer ?
#
loop_
_entity_poly.entity_id
_entity_poly.type
_entity_poly.pdbx_seq_one_letter_code
_entity_poly.pdbx_strand_id
1 'polypeptide(L)'
;GGRYSVDLYFNEGAVPVRAGEVIAWSGQSGAGPPHLHFELRDPDNVPVNPLLHGFAVADSIAPTIQRVAITPYGGSAVVAGGHDPHVVGVRYAPERGEFAAAEPVQVFGWVGISALMYDRADAAPNKLAPYRAALEVDGRPVFAARYHRVSYDDRHQVYLDRSLVAYPGGSSRFFNLCRLPGNRLGFYEGRGSGLLQTGKGVLGKGWHEVVVRAADINGNQSLARLRLLVADPPQIARARIAYEADGAYLEAAVSDPDDPVVAVELASSIDGETWREIDRRQSRHGEVKWRIHRAAPYWRIRAVDPAGAESVVVCRSADPEQEAAPTYELERRPHRDFVELVMRYDRVPDAAPLVRAGKRRLDPRQANPREYRAVVPLKPDTLAQMAVAVQARGAEPARLALDLQVVRPGTEQDLLYHDGAVRLSLAAASAYAPFFPQVVAFVPDVPGHLVAAGPGYALGPEFSFDRKVELSLRYDGVGLPADKLGVYREVGAGKWALVGNDLEGRRVSARLRRLGRYALMADLEPPVIDGLVPKAGG
;
A
#
# COMPACT_ATOMS: atom_id res chain seq x y z
N GLY A 1 -46.92 15.18 0.54
CA GLY A 1 -46.98 16.14 -0.36
C GLY A 1 -46.36 16.01 -1.73
N GLY A 2 -46.05 14.83 -2.31
CA GLY A 2 -45.60 14.70 -3.73
C GLY A 2 -44.20 15.22 -4.08
N ARG A 3 -43.36 15.52 -3.08
CA ARG A 3 -41.96 15.91 -3.30
C ARG A 3 -41.03 14.75 -2.89
N TYR A 4 -40.06 14.46 -3.73
CA TYR A 4 -39.06 13.41 -3.49
C TYR A 4 -38.06 13.79 -2.38
N SER A 5 -37.79 15.09 -2.23
CA SER A 5 -36.91 15.63 -1.20
C SER A 5 -37.56 16.83 -0.52
N VAL A 6 -37.44 16.91 0.79
CA VAL A 6 -37.94 18.01 1.62
C VAL A 6 -36.80 18.49 2.50
N ASP A 7 -36.56 19.80 2.47
CA ASP A 7 -35.61 20.49 3.33
C ASP A 7 -36.36 21.62 4.04
N LEU A 8 -36.61 21.44 5.33
CA LEU A 8 -37.43 22.35 6.15
C LEU A 8 -36.61 22.78 7.37
N TYR A 9 -36.51 24.08 7.54
CA TYR A 9 -35.93 24.71 8.72
C TYR A 9 -37.03 25.29 9.58
N PHE A 10 -37.04 24.88 10.85
CA PHE A 10 -38.02 25.37 11.83
C PHE A 10 -37.33 26.27 12.84
N ASN A 11 -38.03 27.32 13.27
CA ASN A 11 -37.58 28.12 14.40
C ASN A 11 -37.69 27.32 15.68
N GLU A 12 -36.92 27.69 16.71
CA GLU A 12 -37.00 27.10 18.03
C GLU A 12 -38.43 27.12 18.57
N GLY A 13 -38.89 25.99 19.08
CA GLY A 13 -40.25 25.83 19.61
C GLY A 13 -41.37 25.66 18.57
N ALA A 14 -41.10 25.77 17.26
CA ALA A 14 -42.12 25.66 16.21
C ALA A 14 -42.74 24.24 16.09
N VAL A 15 -41.97 23.20 16.49
CA VAL A 15 -42.43 21.79 16.49
C VAL A 15 -42.08 21.17 17.84
N PRO A 16 -42.94 21.35 18.86
CA PRO A 16 -42.72 20.74 20.18
C PRO A 16 -42.93 19.22 20.07
N VAL A 17 -42.01 18.45 20.65
CA VAL A 17 -42.08 16.99 20.74
C VAL A 17 -41.89 16.54 22.18
N ARG A 18 -42.50 15.41 22.57
CA ARG A 18 -42.36 14.81 23.89
C ARG A 18 -41.52 13.53 23.86
N ALA A 19 -40.84 13.23 24.94
CA ALA A 19 -40.16 11.96 25.06
C ALA A 19 -41.12 10.78 24.88
N GLY A 20 -40.77 9.83 24.00
CA GLY A 20 -41.60 8.67 23.63
C GLY A 20 -42.59 8.94 22.48
N GLU A 21 -42.70 10.17 21.98
CA GLU A 21 -43.54 10.48 20.82
C GLU A 21 -42.92 9.96 19.53
N VAL A 22 -43.73 9.36 18.64
CA VAL A 22 -43.29 8.93 17.31
C VAL A 22 -43.22 10.16 16.41
N ILE A 23 -42.01 10.53 16.01
CA ILE A 23 -41.73 11.73 15.17
C ILE A 23 -41.56 11.40 13.71
N ALA A 24 -41.16 10.18 13.35
CA ALA A 24 -40.93 9.77 11.98
C ALA A 24 -40.88 8.23 11.87
N TRP A 25 -40.90 7.75 10.63
CA TRP A 25 -40.65 6.37 10.27
C TRP A 25 -39.35 6.28 9.50
N SER A 26 -38.49 5.29 9.83
CA SER A 26 -37.26 5.08 9.09
C SER A 26 -37.58 4.59 7.68
N GLY A 27 -36.91 5.16 6.67
CA GLY A 27 -37.08 4.84 5.25
C GLY A 27 -35.76 4.43 4.58
N GLN A 28 -35.83 4.18 3.28
CA GLN A 28 -34.69 3.78 2.43
C GLN A 28 -34.19 4.92 1.52
N SER A 29 -34.45 6.16 1.85
CA SER A 29 -34.04 7.32 1.05
C SER A 29 -32.55 7.66 1.13
N GLY A 30 -31.81 7.00 2.00
CA GLY A 30 -30.35 7.13 2.17
C GLY A 30 -29.58 5.91 1.64
N ALA A 31 -28.36 5.75 2.10
CA ALA A 31 -27.53 4.60 1.80
C ALA A 31 -27.78 3.43 2.76
N GLY A 32 -28.01 2.23 2.24
CA GLY A 32 -28.21 1.01 3.02
C GLY A 32 -29.67 0.74 3.45
N PRO A 33 -29.90 -0.27 4.32
CA PRO A 33 -31.23 -0.61 4.80
C PRO A 33 -31.81 0.50 5.71
N PRO A 34 -33.13 0.49 6.02
CA PRO A 34 -33.74 1.48 6.90
C PRO A 34 -33.02 1.58 8.25
N HIS A 35 -32.59 2.79 8.60
CA HIS A 35 -31.88 3.08 9.85
C HIS A 35 -32.13 4.50 10.32
N LEU A 36 -31.86 4.77 11.60
CA LEU A 36 -31.76 6.12 12.14
C LEU A 36 -30.31 6.58 12.10
N HIS A 37 -30.07 7.72 11.47
CA HIS A 37 -28.80 8.43 11.59
C HIS A 37 -28.89 9.40 12.78
N PHE A 38 -27.98 9.24 13.75
CA PHE A 38 -27.90 10.06 14.94
C PHE A 38 -26.48 10.57 15.17
N GLU A 39 -26.34 11.87 15.40
CA GLU A 39 -25.05 12.51 15.68
C GLU A 39 -25.19 13.51 16.82
N LEU A 40 -24.14 13.59 17.64
CA LEU A 40 -23.88 14.75 18.47
C LEU A 40 -22.82 15.62 17.82
N ARG A 41 -23.01 16.94 17.92
CA ARG A 41 -22.05 17.93 17.40
C ARG A 41 -21.74 18.96 18.48
N ASP A 42 -20.51 19.39 18.50
CA ASP A 42 -20.09 20.50 19.35
C ASP A 42 -20.56 21.87 18.80
N PRO A 43 -20.33 22.99 19.52
CA PRO A 43 -20.69 24.33 19.06
C PRO A 43 -20.07 24.73 17.71
N ASP A 44 -18.95 24.13 17.33
CA ASP A 44 -18.30 24.34 16.03
C ASP A 44 -18.91 23.46 14.92
N ASN A 45 -20.05 22.80 15.19
CA ASN A 45 -20.74 21.88 14.29
C ASN A 45 -19.89 20.64 13.89
N VAL A 46 -18.95 20.26 14.74
CA VAL A 46 -18.10 19.08 14.52
C VAL A 46 -18.66 17.86 15.25
N PRO A 47 -18.83 16.71 14.58
CA PRO A 47 -19.27 15.48 15.24
C PRO A 47 -18.33 15.04 16.37
N VAL A 48 -18.91 14.72 17.49
CA VAL A 48 -18.22 14.19 18.69
C VAL A 48 -18.75 12.79 19.01
N ASN A 49 -17.96 12.01 19.74
CA ASN A 49 -18.36 10.66 20.14
C ASN A 49 -19.49 10.70 21.17
N PRO A 50 -20.72 10.24 20.84
CA PRO A 50 -21.88 10.28 21.75
C PRO A 50 -21.65 9.54 23.07
N LEU A 51 -20.84 8.50 23.07
CA LEU A 51 -20.54 7.70 24.26
C LEU A 51 -19.81 8.50 25.36
N LEU A 52 -19.20 9.63 25.00
CA LEU A 52 -18.59 10.59 25.95
C LEU A 52 -19.59 11.59 26.53
N HIS A 53 -20.84 11.59 26.03
CA HIS A 53 -21.86 12.59 26.33
C HIS A 53 -23.15 11.99 26.88
N GLY A 54 -23.02 10.94 27.69
CA GLY A 54 -24.16 10.33 28.41
C GLY A 54 -24.92 9.24 27.65
N PHE A 55 -24.53 8.91 26.43
CA PHE A 55 -25.10 7.80 25.65
C PHE A 55 -24.31 6.52 25.90
N ALA A 56 -24.25 6.08 27.14
CA ALA A 56 -23.50 4.87 27.51
C ALA A 56 -24.09 3.61 26.88
N VAL A 57 -23.23 2.76 26.32
CA VAL A 57 -23.56 1.41 25.84
C VAL A 57 -22.73 0.43 26.65
N ALA A 58 -23.42 -0.60 27.19
CA ALA A 58 -22.71 -1.67 27.89
C ALA A 58 -21.79 -2.42 26.90
N ASP A 59 -20.54 -2.57 27.28
CA ASP A 59 -19.54 -3.28 26.49
C ASP A 59 -18.47 -3.88 27.38
N SER A 60 -18.33 -5.20 27.30
CA SER A 60 -17.30 -5.97 28.01
C SER A 60 -16.32 -6.65 27.05
N ILE A 61 -16.44 -6.38 25.74
CA ILE A 61 -15.68 -7.06 24.70
C ILE A 61 -14.45 -6.19 24.35
N ALA A 62 -13.28 -6.71 24.59
CA ALA A 62 -12.05 -6.02 24.19
C ALA A 62 -11.87 -6.03 22.65
N PRO A 63 -11.30 -4.96 22.07
CA PRO A 63 -11.01 -4.88 20.63
C PRO A 63 -10.18 -6.07 20.14
N THR A 64 -10.41 -6.49 18.91
CA THR A 64 -9.66 -7.57 18.26
C THR A 64 -8.59 -7.00 17.34
N ILE A 65 -7.34 -7.43 17.51
CA ILE A 65 -6.23 -7.13 16.61
C ILE A 65 -5.95 -8.38 15.76
N GLN A 66 -6.08 -8.27 14.44
CA GLN A 66 -5.98 -9.42 13.54
C GLN A 66 -4.62 -9.53 12.84
N ARG A 67 -4.09 -8.38 12.42
CA ARG A 67 -2.85 -8.29 11.64
C ARG A 67 -2.12 -7.00 11.96
N VAL A 68 -0.80 -7.03 11.81
CA VAL A 68 0.04 -5.83 11.86
C VAL A 68 0.79 -5.75 10.53
N ALA A 69 0.85 -4.58 9.93
CA ALA A 69 1.66 -4.33 8.75
C ALA A 69 2.81 -3.39 9.10
N ILE A 70 3.99 -3.71 8.61
CA ILE A 70 5.19 -2.90 8.66
C ILE A 70 5.42 -2.38 7.25
N THR A 71 5.37 -1.06 7.07
CA THR A 71 5.47 -0.41 5.76
C THR A 71 6.77 0.37 5.65
N PRO A 72 7.63 0.08 4.66
CA PRO A 72 8.84 0.87 4.41
C PRO A 72 8.47 2.21 3.78
N TYR A 73 9.15 3.29 4.21
CA TYR A 73 9.01 4.64 3.66
C TYR A 73 10.32 5.14 3.07
N GLY A 74 10.26 5.53 1.81
CA GLY A 74 11.45 5.94 1.06
C GLY A 74 12.23 4.78 0.44
N GLY A 75 12.98 5.08 -0.63
CA GLY A 75 13.64 4.07 -1.45
C GLY A 75 14.81 3.34 -0.79
N SER A 76 15.26 3.78 0.39
CA SER A 76 16.30 3.09 1.17
C SER A 76 15.74 2.20 2.28
N ALA A 77 14.45 2.30 2.56
CA ALA A 77 13.82 1.51 3.61
C ALA A 77 13.49 0.10 3.09
N VAL A 78 13.69 -0.90 3.93
CA VAL A 78 13.47 -2.31 3.62
C VAL A 78 12.78 -3.00 4.79
N VAL A 79 11.79 -3.82 4.50
CA VAL A 79 11.10 -4.65 5.49
C VAL A 79 11.05 -6.08 4.96
N ALA A 80 11.52 -7.04 5.72
CA ALA A 80 11.61 -8.44 5.32
C ALA A 80 12.22 -8.63 3.92
N GLY A 81 13.29 -7.86 3.61
CA GLY A 81 14.00 -7.92 2.34
C GLY A 81 13.33 -7.19 1.16
N GLY A 82 12.17 -6.54 1.34
CA GLY A 82 11.41 -5.85 0.28
C GLY A 82 11.06 -4.40 0.56
N HIS A 83 10.46 -3.76 -0.46
CA HIS A 83 9.94 -2.38 -0.39
C HIS A 83 8.41 -2.33 -0.28
N ASP A 84 7.74 -3.47 -0.27
CA ASP A 84 6.30 -3.57 -0.08
C ASP A 84 5.96 -3.68 1.42
N PRO A 85 4.73 -3.31 1.83
CA PRO A 85 4.27 -3.57 3.18
C PRO A 85 4.34 -5.06 3.51
N HIS A 86 4.99 -5.40 4.62
CA HIS A 86 5.03 -6.76 5.15
C HIS A 86 3.96 -6.95 6.21
N VAL A 87 3.06 -7.93 6.00
CA VAL A 87 1.92 -8.16 6.87
C VAL A 87 2.10 -9.43 7.68
N VAL A 88 2.10 -9.30 8.99
CA VAL A 88 2.13 -10.42 9.94
C VAL A 88 0.75 -10.65 10.56
N GLY A 89 0.32 -11.90 10.61
CA GLY A 89 -0.83 -12.30 11.41
C GLY A 89 -0.47 -12.33 12.89
N VAL A 90 -1.38 -11.85 13.75
CA VAL A 90 -1.23 -12.01 15.19
C VAL A 90 -2.29 -12.98 15.71
N ARG A 91 -1.93 -13.81 16.68
CA ARG A 91 -2.81 -14.79 17.30
C ARG A 91 -2.94 -14.52 18.79
N TYR A 92 -4.13 -14.69 19.31
CA TYR A 92 -4.34 -14.57 20.76
C TYR A 92 -3.64 -15.69 21.50
N ALA A 93 -2.83 -15.32 22.48
CA ALA A 93 -2.10 -16.20 23.39
C ALA A 93 -2.77 -16.14 24.76
N PRO A 94 -3.63 -17.13 25.10
CA PRO A 94 -4.44 -17.10 26.32
C PRO A 94 -3.60 -17.02 27.59
N GLU A 95 -2.43 -17.66 27.59
CA GLU A 95 -1.50 -17.69 28.71
C GLU A 95 -0.92 -16.30 29.05
N ARG A 96 -0.97 -15.37 28.09
CA ARG A 96 -0.49 -13.98 28.25
C ARG A 96 -1.60 -12.95 28.25
N GLY A 97 -2.82 -13.35 27.84
CA GLY A 97 -3.95 -12.45 27.67
C GLY A 97 -3.75 -11.42 26.57
N GLU A 98 -2.91 -11.70 25.56
CA GLU A 98 -2.56 -10.76 24.50
C GLU A 98 -2.41 -11.45 23.12
N PHE A 99 -2.41 -10.67 22.05
CA PHE A 99 -2.06 -11.15 20.71
C PHE A 99 -0.54 -11.11 20.51
N ALA A 100 0.01 -12.06 19.76
CA ALA A 100 1.43 -12.07 19.43
C ALA A 100 1.66 -12.51 17.98
N ALA A 101 2.67 -11.94 17.35
CA ALA A 101 3.23 -12.43 16.09
C ALA A 101 4.18 -13.60 16.38
N ALA A 102 4.16 -14.64 15.54
CA ALA A 102 5.02 -15.80 15.70
C ALA A 102 6.47 -15.48 15.35
N GLU A 103 6.69 -14.76 14.25
CA GLU A 103 8.00 -14.52 13.69
C GLU A 103 8.41 -13.05 13.82
N PRO A 104 9.68 -12.77 14.08
CA PRO A 104 10.21 -11.41 14.06
C PRO A 104 10.32 -10.90 12.63
N VAL A 105 10.38 -9.57 12.46
CA VAL A 105 10.53 -8.93 11.16
C VAL A 105 11.79 -8.08 11.13
N GLN A 106 12.64 -8.34 10.16
CA GLN A 106 13.82 -7.50 9.91
C GLN A 106 13.40 -6.19 9.24
N VAL A 107 13.93 -5.07 9.74
CA VAL A 107 13.63 -3.73 9.23
C VAL A 107 14.89 -2.89 9.11
N PHE A 108 14.91 -2.02 8.10
CA PHE A 108 15.94 -1.02 7.90
C PHE A 108 15.34 0.25 7.29
N GLY A 109 15.87 1.43 7.66
CA GLY A 109 15.42 2.73 7.17
C GLY A 109 14.20 3.27 7.92
N TRP A 110 13.33 4.00 7.24
CA TRP A 110 12.10 4.54 7.80
C TRP A 110 10.97 3.53 7.64
N VAL A 111 10.33 3.16 8.74
CA VAL A 111 9.19 2.24 8.72
C VAL A 111 8.01 2.80 9.52
N GLY A 112 6.81 2.51 9.06
CA GLY A 112 5.56 2.78 9.76
C GLY A 112 4.85 1.50 10.14
N ILE A 113 4.20 1.51 11.29
CA ILE A 113 3.36 0.40 11.76
C ILE A 113 1.90 0.75 11.49
N SER A 114 1.14 -0.25 11.06
CA SER A 114 -0.32 -0.15 10.95
C SER A 114 -0.97 -1.45 11.41
N ALA A 115 -2.23 -1.40 11.84
CA ALA A 115 -2.92 -2.57 12.36
C ALA A 115 -4.32 -2.75 11.76
N LEU A 116 -4.66 -3.98 11.41
CA LEU A 116 -6.01 -4.37 11.09
C LEU A 116 -6.70 -4.79 12.39
N MET A 117 -7.61 -3.95 12.85
CA MET A 117 -8.31 -4.14 14.12
C MET A 117 -9.73 -3.64 14.04
N TYR A 118 -10.57 -4.16 14.90
CA TYR A 118 -11.96 -3.76 15.06
C TYR A 118 -12.41 -4.01 16.51
N ASP A 119 -13.52 -3.42 16.85
CA ASP A 119 -14.20 -3.58 18.11
C ASP A 119 -15.62 -4.11 17.90
N ARG A 120 -16.29 -4.54 18.98
CA ARG A 120 -17.70 -4.94 19.04
C ARG A 120 -18.27 -4.55 20.39
N ALA A 121 -19.53 -4.12 20.38
CA ALA A 121 -20.26 -3.95 21.63
C ALA A 121 -21.05 -5.22 21.99
N ASP A 122 -21.40 -5.37 23.27
CA ASP A 122 -22.21 -6.47 23.76
C ASP A 122 -23.53 -6.53 22.98
N ALA A 123 -23.98 -7.74 22.66
CA ALA A 123 -25.20 -8.01 21.90
C ALA A 123 -25.29 -7.36 20.50
N ALA A 124 -24.20 -6.81 19.96
CA ALA A 124 -24.16 -6.22 18.63
C ALA A 124 -23.14 -6.94 17.72
N PRO A 125 -23.56 -7.50 16.57
CA PRO A 125 -22.64 -8.22 15.67
C PRO A 125 -21.74 -7.29 14.86
N ASN A 126 -22.06 -6.00 14.80
CA ASN A 126 -21.37 -5.02 13.96
C ASN A 126 -19.94 -4.78 14.42
N LYS A 127 -19.04 -4.66 13.43
CA LYS A 127 -17.66 -4.25 13.69
C LYS A 127 -17.58 -2.73 13.78
N LEU A 128 -17.02 -2.24 14.86
CA LEU A 128 -16.76 -0.84 15.14
C LEU A 128 -15.27 -0.54 15.04
N ALA A 129 -14.91 0.74 14.96
CA ALA A 129 -13.52 1.16 15.14
C ALA A 129 -13.20 1.18 16.64
N PRO A 130 -12.00 0.78 17.08
CA PRO A 130 -11.54 1.03 18.43
C PRO A 130 -11.57 2.53 18.74
N TYR A 131 -11.86 2.89 20.00
CA TYR A 131 -11.85 4.28 20.43
C TYR A 131 -10.44 4.86 20.52
N ARG A 132 -9.46 4.04 20.91
CA ARG A 132 -8.05 4.43 21.02
C ARG A 132 -7.14 3.42 20.36
N ALA A 133 -6.13 3.91 19.66
CA ALA A 133 -5.04 3.13 19.10
C ALA A 133 -3.70 3.73 19.49
N ALA A 134 -2.74 2.91 19.93
CA ALA A 134 -1.43 3.39 20.33
C ALA A 134 -0.32 2.42 19.92
N LEU A 135 0.89 2.95 19.82
CA LEU A 135 2.12 2.21 19.51
C LEU A 135 3.17 2.51 20.56
N GLU A 136 3.78 1.45 21.07
CA GLU A 136 4.93 1.51 21.98
C GLU A 136 6.10 0.75 21.36
N VAL A 137 7.31 1.22 21.61
CA VAL A 137 8.55 0.56 21.25
C VAL A 137 9.45 0.50 22.47
N ASP A 138 9.88 -0.69 22.87
CA ASP A 138 10.70 -0.95 24.05
C ASP A 138 10.10 -0.29 25.31
N GLY A 139 8.78 -0.40 25.47
CA GLY A 139 8.01 0.18 26.58
C GLY A 139 7.84 1.70 26.52
N ARG A 140 8.29 2.37 25.46
CA ARG A 140 8.14 3.83 25.29
C ARG A 140 7.00 4.12 24.31
N PRO A 141 6.05 5.02 24.65
CA PRO A 141 4.99 5.42 23.74
C PRO A 141 5.58 6.26 22.59
N VAL A 142 5.27 5.88 21.35
CA VAL A 142 5.74 6.58 20.14
C VAL A 142 4.60 7.19 19.33
N PHE A 143 3.37 6.68 19.51
CA PHE A 143 2.18 7.19 18.83
C PHE A 143 0.92 6.85 19.60
N ALA A 144 -0.06 7.76 19.57
CA ALA A 144 -1.43 7.47 20.00
C ALA A 144 -2.45 8.31 19.22
N ALA A 145 -3.62 7.71 18.98
CA ALA A 145 -4.79 8.36 18.44
C ALA A 145 -6.02 8.05 19.31
N ARG A 146 -6.86 9.07 19.55
CA ARG A 146 -8.11 8.94 20.29
C ARG A 146 -9.25 9.51 19.47
N TYR A 147 -10.10 8.65 18.97
CA TYR A 147 -11.18 8.98 18.01
C TYR A 147 -12.41 9.56 18.73
N HIS A 148 -12.28 10.77 19.27
CA HIS A 148 -13.30 11.47 20.03
C HIS A 148 -14.04 12.55 19.23
N ARG A 149 -13.39 13.10 18.20
CA ARG A 149 -13.89 14.21 17.41
C ARG A 149 -13.31 14.16 15.99
N VAL A 150 -14.15 14.26 14.96
CA VAL A 150 -13.72 14.27 13.55
C VAL A 150 -14.52 15.29 12.77
N SER A 151 -13.86 16.32 12.22
CA SER A 151 -14.48 17.32 11.37
C SER A 151 -14.87 16.74 10.00
N TYR A 152 -16.07 17.09 9.52
CA TYR A 152 -16.47 16.76 8.17
C TYR A 152 -15.61 17.42 7.10
N ASP A 153 -15.01 18.57 7.38
CA ASP A 153 -14.10 19.27 6.46
C ASP A 153 -12.84 18.46 6.22
N ASP A 154 -12.37 17.74 7.26
CA ASP A 154 -11.19 16.89 7.19
C ASP A 154 -11.51 15.41 6.94
N ARG A 155 -12.79 15.02 6.74
CA ARG A 155 -13.21 13.62 6.56
C ARG A 155 -12.43 12.88 5.45
N HIS A 156 -11.99 13.60 4.42
CA HIS A 156 -11.21 13.05 3.32
C HIS A 156 -9.79 12.64 3.75
N GLN A 157 -9.27 13.20 4.85
CA GLN A 157 -7.97 12.82 5.41
C GLN A 157 -7.98 11.45 6.10
N VAL A 158 -9.16 10.83 6.26
CA VAL A 158 -9.25 9.43 6.75
C VAL A 158 -8.37 8.47 5.93
N TYR A 159 -8.10 8.78 4.67
CA TYR A 159 -7.18 7.99 3.84
C TYR A 159 -5.70 8.17 4.20
N LEU A 160 -5.35 9.17 5.02
CA LEU A 160 -4.03 9.32 5.64
C LEU A 160 -3.97 8.63 7.02
N ASP A 161 -5.12 8.35 7.60
CA ASP A 161 -5.26 7.60 8.86
C ASP A 161 -5.48 6.09 8.63
N ARG A 162 -5.95 5.72 7.45
CA ARG A 162 -6.26 4.34 7.03
C ARG A 162 -5.60 4.01 5.72
N SER A 163 -4.57 3.17 5.74
CA SER A 163 -3.93 2.65 4.52
C SER A 163 -4.60 1.38 4.04
N LEU A 164 -4.82 1.28 2.73
CA LEU A 164 -5.18 0.02 2.10
C LEU A 164 -3.92 -0.82 1.95
N VAL A 165 -3.89 -1.97 2.61
CA VAL A 165 -2.75 -2.89 2.57
C VAL A 165 -3.20 -4.21 1.96
N ALA A 166 -2.45 -4.66 0.94
CA ALA A 166 -2.62 -5.98 0.34
C ALA A 166 -1.81 -7.02 1.13
N TYR A 167 -2.36 -8.23 1.26
CA TYR A 167 -1.70 -9.36 1.91
C TYR A 167 -2.18 -10.67 1.26
N PRO A 168 -1.51 -11.80 1.48
CA PRO A 168 -1.99 -13.09 0.97
C PRO A 168 -3.43 -13.37 1.43
N GLY A 169 -4.33 -13.55 0.45
CA GLY A 169 -5.76 -13.78 0.70
C GLY A 169 -6.64 -12.53 0.71
N GLY A 170 -6.11 -11.33 0.37
CA GLY A 170 -6.95 -10.15 0.23
C GLY A 170 -6.28 -8.81 0.45
N SER A 171 -7.10 -7.80 0.68
CA SER A 171 -6.66 -6.47 1.08
C SER A 171 -7.64 -5.87 2.09
N SER A 172 -7.15 -5.02 2.97
CA SER A 172 -7.98 -4.36 3.99
C SER A 172 -7.40 -3.00 4.36
N ARG A 173 -8.25 -2.14 4.95
CA ARG A 173 -7.79 -0.87 5.48
C ARG A 173 -7.28 -1.04 6.90
N PHE A 174 -5.99 -0.77 7.06
CA PHE A 174 -5.29 -0.81 8.34
C PHE A 174 -5.28 0.59 8.97
N PHE A 175 -5.42 0.67 10.27
CA PHE A 175 -5.20 1.88 11.05
C PHE A 175 -3.72 2.21 11.07
N ASN A 176 -3.33 3.37 10.56
CA ASN A 176 -1.94 3.82 10.65
C ASN A 176 -1.63 4.22 12.09
N LEU A 177 -0.61 3.61 12.67
CA LEU A 177 -0.06 3.99 13.97
C LEU A 177 1.10 4.96 13.79
N CYS A 178 0.93 5.82 12.79
CA CYS A 178 1.83 6.93 12.49
C CYS A 178 1.04 8.05 11.79
N ARG A 179 1.50 9.27 11.95
CA ARG A 179 0.93 10.44 11.30
C ARG A 179 1.71 10.73 10.02
N LEU A 180 1.08 10.47 8.89
CA LEU A 180 1.67 10.74 7.58
C LEU A 180 1.77 12.24 7.31
N PRO A 181 2.75 12.72 6.53
CA PRO A 181 2.87 14.11 6.15
C PRO A 181 1.58 14.67 5.54
N GLY A 182 1.20 15.88 5.93
CA GLY A 182 -0.03 16.55 5.50
C GLY A 182 -1.29 16.13 6.24
N ASN A 183 -1.23 15.15 7.14
CA ASN A 183 -2.37 14.75 7.95
C ASN A 183 -2.63 15.79 9.07
N ARG A 184 -3.84 16.40 9.06
CA ARG A 184 -4.27 17.45 9.99
C ARG A 184 -5.36 16.99 10.95
N LEU A 185 -5.75 15.71 10.91
CA LEU A 185 -6.78 15.18 11.80
C LEU A 185 -6.41 15.44 13.27
N GLY A 186 -7.38 15.96 14.02
CA GLY A 186 -7.14 16.51 15.36
C GLY A 186 -7.14 15.50 16.50
N PHE A 187 -7.28 14.21 16.23
CA PHE A 187 -7.41 13.17 17.26
C PHE A 187 -6.08 12.45 17.61
N TYR A 188 -4.94 12.91 17.08
CA TYR A 188 -3.63 12.35 17.43
C TYR A 188 -3.12 12.97 18.73
N GLU A 189 -2.61 12.12 19.61
CA GLU A 189 -1.99 12.53 20.88
C GLU A 189 -0.47 12.70 20.69
N GLY A 190 0.09 13.75 21.27
CA GLY A 190 1.52 14.03 21.19
C GLY A 190 1.97 14.67 19.88
N ARG A 191 3.28 14.98 19.80
CA ARG A 191 3.91 15.68 18.65
C ARG A 191 4.67 14.75 17.70
N GLY A 192 4.93 13.51 18.10
CA GLY A 192 5.68 12.53 17.30
C GLY A 192 4.88 12.07 16.08
N SER A 193 5.58 11.77 14.99
CA SER A 193 4.94 11.18 13.80
C SER A 193 4.59 9.71 13.97
N GLY A 194 5.17 9.00 14.93
CA GLY A 194 5.05 7.54 15.04
C GLY A 194 5.81 6.75 13.97
N LEU A 195 6.46 7.44 13.01
CA LEU A 195 7.37 6.78 12.08
C LEU A 195 8.66 6.41 12.82
N LEU A 196 9.11 5.18 12.61
CA LEU A 196 10.29 4.62 13.25
C LEU A 196 11.48 4.74 12.29
N GLN A 197 12.54 5.39 12.75
CA GLN A 197 13.78 5.49 12.00
C GLN A 197 14.82 4.56 12.60
N THR A 198 15.38 3.67 11.79
CA THR A 198 16.47 2.78 12.19
C THR A 198 17.83 3.45 12.05
N GLY A 199 18.81 2.96 12.78
CA GLY A 199 20.19 3.45 12.76
C GLY A 199 20.40 4.66 13.65
N LYS A 200 20.51 5.86 13.10
CA LYS A 200 20.76 7.10 13.87
C LYS A 200 19.54 7.67 14.58
N GLY A 201 18.40 6.99 14.53
CA GLY A 201 17.11 7.44 15.04
C GLY A 201 16.66 6.74 16.32
N VAL A 202 15.32 6.57 16.45
CA VAL A 202 14.65 6.02 17.63
C VAL A 202 14.97 4.54 17.85
N LEU A 203 15.24 3.79 16.75
CA LEU A 203 15.57 2.37 16.80
C LEU A 203 17.07 2.17 16.57
N GLY A 204 17.81 1.82 17.61
CA GLY A 204 19.19 1.35 17.51
C GLY A 204 19.26 0.01 16.75
N LYS A 205 20.48 -0.51 16.56
CA LYS A 205 20.67 -1.86 16.05
C LYS A 205 20.29 -2.91 17.11
N GLY A 206 19.78 -4.03 16.67
CA GLY A 206 19.40 -5.14 17.51
C GLY A 206 17.90 -5.38 17.58
N TRP A 207 17.48 -6.06 18.63
CA TRP A 207 16.10 -6.47 18.84
C TRP A 207 15.29 -5.37 19.53
N HIS A 208 14.09 -5.14 19.01
CA HIS A 208 13.11 -4.21 19.57
C HIS A 208 11.76 -4.89 19.73
N GLU A 209 11.10 -4.61 20.85
CA GLU A 209 9.72 -5.02 21.07
C GLU A 209 8.77 -3.90 20.65
N VAL A 210 7.80 -4.23 19.82
CA VAL A 210 6.75 -3.32 19.39
C VAL A 210 5.42 -3.82 19.95
N VAL A 211 4.67 -2.91 20.59
CA VAL A 211 3.35 -3.19 21.16
C VAL A 211 2.32 -2.29 20.52
N VAL A 212 1.36 -2.90 19.85
CA VAL A 212 0.15 -2.23 19.37
C VAL A 212 -0.92 -2.35 20.45
N ARG A 213 -1.52 -1.23 20.85
CA ARG A 213 -2.65 -1.18 21.79
C ARG A 213 -3.90 -0.72 21.09
N ALA A 214 -5.01 -1.41 21.35
CA ALA A 214 -6.34 -0.98 20.97
C ALA A 214 -7.22 -0.96 22.21
N ALA A 215 -8.00 0.09 22.39
CA ALA A 215 -8.96 0.19 23.49
C ALA A 215 -10.30 0.74 23.01
N ASP A 216 -11.39 0.27 23.60
CA ASP A 216 -12.70 0.87 23.49
C ASP A 216 -12.87 2.05 24.48
N ILE A 217 -14.06 2.61 24.49
CA ILE A 217 -14.39 3.73 25.39
C ILE A 217 -14.70 3.27 26.82
N ASN A 218 -15.08 2.01 27.01
CA ASN A 218 -15.43 1.43 28.31
C ASN A 218 -14.17 0.95 29.07
N GLY A 219 -13.00 1.02 28.45
CA GLY A 219 -11.71 0.67 29.05
C GLY A 219 -11.25 -0.76 28.77
N ASN A 220 -12.02 -1.54 28.00
CA ASN A 220 -11.54 -2.84 27.53
C ASN A 220 -10.40 -2.64 26.53
N GLN A 221 -9.32 -3.40 26.67
CA GLN A 221 -8.14 -3.21 25.85
C GLN A 221 -7.53 -4.53 25.40
N SER A 222 -6.90 -4.48 24.24
CA SER A 222 -6.09 -5.57 23.69
C SER A 222 -4.71 -5.07 23.29
N LEU A 223 -3.73 -5.96 23.40
CA LEU A 223 -2.34 -5.74 23.03
C LEU A 223 -1.95 -6.72 21.95
N ALA A 224 -1.14 -6.27 20.98
CA ALA A 224 -0.46 -7.17 20.07
C ALA A 224 1.05 -6.89 20.08
N ARG A 225 1.84 -7.94 20.37
CA ARG A 225 3.30 -7.88 20.42
C ARG A 225 3.93 -8.45 19.18
N LEU A 226 4.94 -7.77 18.70
CA LEU A 226 5.83 -8.25 17.65
C LEU A 226 7.27 -7.82 17.94
N ARG A 227 8.23 -8.55 17.39
CA ARG A 227 9.65 -8.24 17.50
C ARG A 227 10.18 -7.75 16.17
N LEU A 228 10.91 -6.64 16.19
CA LEU A 228 11.67 -6.15 15.04
C LEU A 228 13.16 -6.42 15.27
N LEU A 229 13.84 -6.85 14.21
CA LEU A 229 15.29 -6.87 14.15
C LEU A 229 15.75 -5.68 13.30
N VAL A 230 16.43 -4.73 13.93
CA VAL A 230 17.08 -3.62 13.23
C VAL A 230 18.52 -4.00 12.95
N ALA A 231 18.82 -4.25 11.69
CA ALA A 231 20.17 -4.57 11.24
C ALA A 231 20.36 -4.13 9.81
N ASP A 232 21.58 -3.71 9.48
CA ASP A 232 22.02 -3.59 8.09
C ASP A 232 22.27 -5.01 7.56
N PRO A 233 21.54 -5.49 6.55
CA PRO A 233 21.70 -6.86 6.11
C PRO A 233 23.07 -7.06 5.46
N PRO A 234 23.68 -8.24 5.59
CA PRO A 234 24.85 -8.63 4.83
C PRO A 234 24.61 -8.44 3.33
N GLN A 235 25.65 -8.09 2.60
CA GLN A 235 25.58 -7.86 1.16
C GLN A 235 26.32 -8.95 0.40
N ILE A 236 25.71 -9.46 -0.65
CA ILE A 236 26.33 -10.37 -1.60
C ILE A 236 26.47 -9.66 -2.94
N ALA A 237 27.71 -9.44 -3.33
CA ALA A 237 28.04 -8.79 -4.59
C ALA A 237 28.80 -9.76 -5.51
N ARG A 238 28.80 -9.44 -6.82
CA ARG A 238 29.58 -10.16 -7.84
C ARG A 238 29.35 -11.68 -7.89
N ALA A 239 28.18 -12.15 -7.43
CA ALA A 239 27.88 -13.58 -7.51
C ALA A 239 27.79 -14.04 -8.96
N ARG A 240 28.58 -15.05 -9.32
CA ARG A 240 28.65 -15.64 -10.65
C ARG A 240 29.03 -17.11 -10.60
N ILE A 241 28.75 -17.83 -11.68
CA ILE A 241 29.32 -19.15 -11.89
C ILE A 241 30.52 -19.02 -12.83
N ALA A 242 31.67 -19.45 -12.37
CA ALA A 242 32.92 -19.49 -13.11
C ALA A 242 33.21 -20.94 -13.53
N TYR A 243 33.63 -21.14 -14.78
CA TYR A 243 34.06 -22.42 -15.30
C TYR A 243 35.58 -22.42 -15.42
N GLU A 244 36.20 -23.32 -14.69
CA GLU A 244 37.64 -23.53 -14.68
C GLU A 244 37.97 -24.93 -15.26
N ALA A 245 39.25 -25.19 -15.52
CA ALA A 245 39.68 -26.46 -16.13
C ALA A 245 39.25 -27.70 -15.32
N ASP A 246 39.16 -27.57 -14.01
CA ASP A 246 38.86 -28.66 -13.08
C ASP A 246 37.40 -28.69 -12.61
N GLY A 247 36.54 -27.73 -13.03
CA GLY A 247 35.14 -27.73 -12.66
C GLY A 247 34.43 -26.37 -12.75
N ALA A 248 33.20 -26.36 -12.26
CA ALA A 248 32.39 -25.16 -12.10
C ALA A 248 32.43 -24.66 -10.66
N TYR A 249 32.48 -23.35 -10.49
CA TYR A 249 32.57 -22.71 -9.19
C TYR A 249 31.54 -21.59 -9.08
N LEU A 250 30.80 -21.56 -7.93
CA LEU A 250 30.03 -20.38 -7.54
C LEU A 250 30.94 -19.45 -6.73
N GLU A 251 31.14 -18.26 -7.23
CA GLU A 251 31.96 -17.23 -6.61
C GLU A 251 31.09 -16.03 -6.24
N ALA A 252 31.36 -15.43 -5.08
CA ALA A 252 30.70 -14.19 -4.65
C ALA A 252 31.60 -13.41 -3.70
N ALA A 253 31.40 -12.09 -3.65
CA ALA A 253 31.94 -11.26 -2.59
C ALA A 253 30.87 -11.02 -1.53
N VAL A 254 31.22 -11.27 -0.27
CA VAL A 254 30.33 -11.10 0.88
C VAL A 254 30.90 -10.03 1.80
N SER A 255 30.06 -9.12 2.23
CA SER A 255 30.39 -8.07 3.19
C SER A 255 29.21 -7.79 4.11
N ASP A 256 29.51 -7.31 5.29
CA ASP A 256 28.52 -6.82 6.24
C ASP A 256 28.98 -5.48 6.78
N PRO A 257 28.12 -4.43 6.82
CA PRO A 257 28.49 -3.13 7.36
C PRO A 257 28.82 -3.14 8.84
N ASP A 258 28.31 -4.11 9.57
CA ASP A 258 28.26 -4.13 11.03
C ASP A 258 29.11 -5.22 11.66
N ASP A 259 29.18 -6.37 11.00
CA ASP A 259 29.85 -7.56 11.50
C ASP A 259 30.99 -8.04 10.59
N PRO A 260 32.16 -8.28 11.15
CA PRO A 260 33.30 -8.76 10.36
C PRO A 260 33.17 -10.22 9.91
N VAL A 261 32.22 -10.97 10.48
CA VAL A 261 32.01 -12.39 10.21
C VAL A 261 30.53 -12.64 9.97
N VAL A 262 30.22 -13.27 8.86
CA VAL A 262 28.87 -13.70 8.52
C VAL A 262 28.84 -15.19 8.19
N ALA A 263 27.74 -15.86 8.48
CA ALA A 263 27.49 -17.20 7.99
C ALA A 263 27.01 -17.12 6.54
N VAL A 264 27.65 -17.85 5.63
CA VAL A 264 27.25 -17.91 4.22
C VAL A 264 26.76 -19.30 3.91
N GLU A 265 25.53 -19.39 3.42
CA GLU A 265 24.83 -20.63 3.12
C GLU A 265 24.78 -20.84 1.61
N LEU A 266 25.10 -22.06 1.18
CA LEU A 266 24.99 -22.52 -0.19
C LEU A 266 23.87 -23.55 -0.30
N ALA A 267 22.96 -23.36 -1.24
CA ALA A 267 21.93 -24.35 -1.56
C ALA A 267 21.83 -24.60 -3.07
N SER A 268 21.38 -25.79 -3.44
CA SER A 268 21.12 -26.17 -4.83
C SER A 268 19.65 -26.51 -5.06
N SER A 269 19.23 -26.44 -6.32
CA SER A 269 17.88 -26.79 -6.75
C SER A 269 17.91 -27.38 -8.17
N ILE A 270 16.94 -28.28 -8.45
CA ILE A 270 16.72 -28.83 -9.79
C ILE A 270 15.65 -28.01 -10.53
N ASP A 271 14.66 -27.48 -9.82
CA ASP A 271 13.49 -26.78 -10.34
C ASP A 271 13.52 -25.25 -10.17
N GLY A 272 14.46 -24.74 -9.36
CA GLY A 272 14.54 -23.32 -8.99
C GLY A 272 13.55 -22.91 -7.89
N GLU A 273 12.75 -23.83 -7.39
CA GLU A 273 11.70 -23.60 -6.37
C GLU A 273 12.02 -24.32 -5.06
N THR A 274 12.38 -25.61 -5.14
CA THR A 274 12.74 -26.42 -3.98
C THR A 274 14.24 -26.41 -3.77
N TRP A 275 14.69 -25.94 -2.60
CA TRP A 275 16.09 -25.72 -2.32
C TRP A 275 16.62 -26.69 -1.25
N ARG A 276 17.76 -27.31 -1.52
CA ARG A 276 18.48 -28.15 -0.58
C ARG A 276 19.77 -27.45 -0.15
N GLU A 277 19.93 -27.24 1.15
CA GLU A 277 21.19 -26.76 1.71
C GLU A 277 22.32 -27.76 1.44
N ILE A 278 23.44 -27.27 0.96
CA ILE A 278 24.62 -28.05 0.60
C ILE A 278 25.76 -27.80 1.59
N ASP A 279 25.98 -26.54 1.94
CA ASP A 279 27.10 -26.14 2.80
C ASP A 279 26.79 -24.83 3.52
N ARG A 280 27.42 -24.64 4.68
CA ARG A 280 27.36 -23.41 5.47
C ARG A 280 28.74 -23.12 6.03
N ARG A 281 29.26 -21.92 5.75
CA ARG A 281 30.59 -21.49 6.18
C ARG A 281 30.54 -20.14 6.87
N GLN A 282 31.41 -19.95 7.85
CA GLN A 282 31.72 -18.63 8.36
C GLN A 282 32.69 -17.94 7.41
N SER A 283 32.35 -16.75 7.00
CA SER A 283 33.22 -15.91 6.13
C SER A 283 33.54 -14.61 6.85
N ARG A 284 34.80 -14.25 6.89
CA ARG A 284 35.24 -12.86 7.12
C ARG A 284 35.14 -12.15 5.79
N HIS A 285 34.71 -10.89 5.77
CA HIS A 285 34.53 -10.10 4.55
C HIS A 285 35.49 -10.50 3.43
N GLY A 286 34.99 -10.75 2.23
CA GLY A 286 35.81 -11.17 1.12
C GLY A 286 35.10 -12.10 0.15
N GLU A 287 35.91 -12.77 -0.65
CA GLU A 287 35.40 -13.70 -1.64
C GLU A 287 35.16 -15.08 -1.05
N VAL A 288 34.02 -15.65 -1.43
CA VAL A 288 33.67 -17.03 -1.16
C VAL A 288 33.63 -17.78 -2.50
N LYS A 289 34.12 -19.04 -2.47
CA LYS A 289 34.18 -19.89 -3.65
C LYS A 289 33.77 -21.30 -3.27
N TRP A 290 32.81 -21.86 -3.99
CA TRP A 290 32.36 -23.25 -3.84
C TRP A 290 32.46 -23.97 -5.16
N ARG A 291 33.02 -25.15 -5.14
CA ARG A 291 32.90 -26.08 -6.25
C ARG A 291 31.48 -26.58 -6.32
N ILE A 292 30.83 -26.47 -7.47
CA ILE A 292 29.45 -26.86 -7.69
C ILE A 292 29.36 -28.02 -8.69
N HIS A 293 28.29 -28.83 -8.54
CA HIS A 293 28.06 -29.97 -9.42
C HIS A 293 27.08 -29.58 -10.53
N ARG A 294 27.38 -29.93 -11.77
CA ARG A 294 26.52 -29.67 -12.93
C ARG A 294 25.16 -30.39 -12.88
N ALA A 295 25.01 -31.38 -12.02
CA ALA A 295 23.74 -32.09 -11.81
C ALA A 295 22.62 -31.22 -11.22
N ALA A 296 22.96 -30.09 -10.59
CA ALA A 296 21.99 -29.10 -10.11
C ALA A 296 22.10 -27.83 -10.98
N PRO A 297 21.09 -27.51 -11.78
CA PRO A 297 21.14 -26.34 -12.65
C PRO A 297 21.05 -25.02 -11.89
N TYR A 298 20.48 -24.99 -10.68
CA TYR A 298 20.29 -23.76 -9.93
C TYR A 298 21.02 -23.77 -8.60
N TRP A 299 21.65 -22.64 -8.29
CA TRP A 299 22.42 -22.43 -7.07
C TRP A 299 22.04 -21.12 -6.42
N ARG A 300 21.92 -21.09 -5.10
CA ARG A 300 21.68 -19.86 -4.34
C ARG A 300 22.65 -19.73 -3.19
N ILE A 301 22.98 -18.49 -2.88
CA ILE A 301 23.71 -18.11 -1.68
C ILE A 301 22.89 -17.12 -0.85
N ARG A 302 23.04 -17.22 0.46
CA ARG A 302 22.49 -16.31 1.45
C ARG A 302 23.56 -16.07 2.52
N ALA A 303 23.66 -14.85 3.02
CA ALA A 303 24.51 -14.54 4.16
C ALA A 303 23.62 -14.15 5.34
N VAL A 304 24.05 -14.56 6.55
CA VAL A 304 23.35 -14.29 7.80
C VAL A 304 24.37 -13.77 8.79
N ASP A 305 24.12 -12.61 9.40
CA ASP A 305 24.97 -12.02 10.42
C ASP A 305 24.77 -12.70 11.79
N PRO A 306 25.61 -12.44 12.80
CA PRO A 306 25.44 -12.97 14.14
C PRO A 306 24.16 -12.52 14.85
N ALA A 307 23.57 -11.38 14.46
CA ALA A 307 22.31 -10.88 15.00
C ALA A 307 21.09 -11.59 14.38
N GLY A 308 21.31 -12.34 13.27
CA GLY A 308 20.27 -13.04 12.54
C GLY A 308 19.70 -12.25 11.38
N ALA A 309 20.30 -11.12 10.97
CA ALA A 309 19.90 -10.41 9.78
C ALA A 309 20.38 -11.14 8.52
N GLU A 310 19.49 -11.27 7.54
CA GLU A 310 19.72 -12.03 6.33
C GLU A 310 19.99 -11.11 5.14
N SER A 311 20.94 -11.50 4.28
CA SER A 311 21.14 -10.87 2.98
C SER A 311 19.96 -11.15 2.06
N VAL A 312 19.88 -10.38 0.97
CA VAL A 312 19.08 -10.79 -0.18
C VAL A 312 19.62 -12.13 -0.69
N VAL A 313 18.72 -13.05 -1.01
CA VAL A 313 19.07 -14.36 -1.59
C VAL A 313 19.50 -14.16 -3.03
N VAL A 314 20.68 -14.65 -3.39
CA VAL A 314 21.22 -14.54 -4.75
C VAL A 314 21.18 -15.92 -5.41
N CYS A 315 20.45 -16.04 -6.52
CA CYS A 315 20.33 -17.26 -7.32
C CYS A 315 21.11 -17.11 -8.65
N ARG A 316 21.71 -18.22 -9.10
CA ARG A 316 22.41 -18.32 -10.38
C ARG A 316 22.08 -19.63 -11.09
N SER A 317 22.05 -19.59 -12.41
CA SER A 317 21.95 -20.79 -13.23
C SER A 317 23.33 -21.30 -13.60
N ALA A 318 23.53 -22.60 -13.45
CA ALA A 318 24.75 -23.31 -13.87
C ALA A 318 24.56 -24.07 -15.18
N ASP A 319 23.45 -23.85 -15.90
CA ASP A 319 23.16 -24.56 -17.15
C ASP A 319 24.10 -24.07 -18.27
N PRO A 320 25.03 -24.92 -18.75
CA PRO A 320 25.96 -24.54 -19.80
C PRO A 320 25.32 -24.49 -21.20
N GLU A 321 24.11 -25.07 -21.37
CA GLU A 321 23.41 -25.10 -22.68
C GLU A 321 22.59 -23.82 -22.93
N GLN A 322 22.64 -22.86 -22.03
CA GLN A 322 21.99 -21.56 -22.22
C GLN A 322 22.79 -20.66 -23.19
N GLU A 323 22.72 -20.97 -24.48
CA GLU A 323 23.34 -20.15 -25.51
C GLU A 323 22.67 -18.77 -25.68
N ALA A 324 21.35 -18.69 -25.44
CA ALA A 324 20.60 -17.44 -25.57
C ALA A 324 20.52 -16.71 -24.21
N ALA A 325 20.65 -15.37 -24.25
CA ALA A 325 20.40 -14.53 -23.07
C ALA A 325 18.94 -14.69 -22.58
N PRO A 326 18.70 -14.70 -21.26
CA PRO A 326 17.33 -14.75 -20.72
C PRO A 326 16.56 -13.49 -21.11
N THR A 327 15.31 -13.66 -21.51
CA THR A 327 14.40 -12.56 -21.78
C THR A 327 13.74 -12.10 -20.49
N TYR A 328 13.31 -10.84 -20.43
CA TYR A 328 12.64 -10.32 -19.25
C TYR A 328 11.54 -9.33 -19.61
N GLU A 329 10.52 -9.28 -18.76
CA GLU A 329 9.51 -8.24 -18.73
C GLU A 329 9.90 -7.16 -17.73
N LEU A 330 9.70 -5.89 -18.10
CA LEU A 330 10.00 -4.74 -17.25
C LEU A 330 8.72 -4.06 -16.79
N GLU A 331 8.42 -4.16 -15.50
CA GLU A 331 7.31 -3.48 -14.86
C GLU A 331 7.81 -2.27 -14.07
N ARG A 332 7.02 -1.20 -14.03
CA ARG A 332 7.23 -0.02 -13.22
C ARG A 332 6.21 -0.01 -12.09
N ARG A 333 6.68 0.05 -10.85
CA ARG A 333 5.83 0.23 -9.67
C ARG A 333 6.10 1.60 -9.06
N PRO A 334 5.16 2.53 -9.22
CA PRO A 334 5.30 3.86 -8.67
C PRO A 334 5.09 3.82 -7.15
N HIS A 335 6.01 4.45 -6.44
CA HIS A 335 5.89 4.83 -5.04
C HIS A 335 5.87 6.35 -4.93
N ARG A 336 5.70 6.87 -3.72
CA ARG A 336 5.54 8.30 -3.51
C ARG A 336 6.76 9.12 -3.94
N ASP A 337 7.97 8.66 -3.63
CA ASP A 337 9.23 9.36 -3.81
C ASP A 337 10.29 8.55 -4.57
N PHE A 338 9.91 7.39 -5.11
CA PHE A 338 10.74 6.55 -5.97
C PHE A 338 9.88 5.72 -6.92
N VAL A 339 10.52 5.17 -7.94
CA VAL A 339 9.94 4.13 -8.80
C VAL A 339 10.72 2.85 -8.59
N GLU A 340 10.05 1.75 -8.30
CA GLU A 340 10.63 0.43 -8.31
C GLU A 340 10.52 -0.16 -9.73
N LEU A 341 11.63 -0.59 -10.28
CA LEU A 341 11.71 -1.33 -11.53
C LEU A 341 11.74 -2.81 -11.19
N VAL A 342 10.78 -3.56 -11.70
CA VAL A 342 10.69 -5.01 -11.52
C VAL A 342 11.00 -5.69 -12.85
N MET A 343 12.06 -6.48 -12.88
CA MET A 343 12.53 -7.25 -14.03
C MET A 343 12.21 -8.71 -13.79
N ARG A 344 11.23 -9.27 -14.51
CA ARG A 344 10.85 -10.69 -14.42
C ARG A 344 11.44 -11.45 -15.59
N TYR A 345 12.29 -12.40 -15.27
CA TYR A 345 12.97 -13.24 -16.24
C TYR A 345 12.17 -14.51 -16.53
N ASP A 346 12.23 -15.00 -17.75
CA ASP A 346 11.68 -16.29 -18.16
C ASP A 346 12.38 -17.47 -17.45
N ARG A 347 13.63 -17.28 -17.04
CA ARG A 347 14.45 -18.26 -16.31
C ARG A 347 15.43 -17.55 -15.36
N VAL A 348 16.12 -18.32 -14.49
CA VAL A 348 17.11 -17.76 -13.57
C VAL A 348 18.29 -17.23 -14.38
N PRO A 349 18.63 -15.93 -14.30
CA PRO A 349 19.73 -15.36 -15.03
C PRO A 349 21.09 -15.76 -14.45
N ASP A 350 22.11 -15.84 -15.29
CA ASP A 350 23.48 -16.18 -14.91
C ASP A 350 24.18 -15.01 -14.19
N ALA A 351 23.71 -13.79 -14.37
CA ALA A 351 24.24 -12.59 -13.74
C ALA A 351 23.13 -11.57 -13.41
N ALA A 352 23.42 -10.68 -12.46
CA ALA A 352 22.54 -9.55 -12.17
C ALA A 352 22.50 -8.57 -13.36
N PRO A 353 21.33 -7.98 -13.66
CA PRO A 353 21.25 -6.95 -14.70
C PRO A 353 22.01 -5.70 -14.31
N LEU A 354 22.56 -5.01 -15.29
CA LEU A 354 23.10 -3.67 -15.11
C LEU A 354 21.97 -2.65 -15.30
N VAL A 355 21.64 -1.93 -14.25
CA VAL A 355 20.59 -0.89 -14.28
C VAL A 355 21.21 0.48 -14.10
N ARG A 356 20.87 1.41 -14.98
CA ARG A 356 21.34 2.81 -14.93
C ARG A 356 20.15 3.76 -15.03
N ALA A 357 20.11 4.76 -14.15
CA ALA A 357 19.19 5.89 -14.22
C ALA A 357 20.00 7.15 -14.55
N GLY A 358 19.95 7.60 -15.79
CA GLY A 358 20.86 8.62 -16.32
C GLY A 358 22.32 8.17 -16.19
N LYS A 359 23.14 8.96 -15.49
CA LYS A 359 24.57 8.64 -15.23
C LYS A 359 24.76 7.72 -14.01
N ARG A 360 23.73 7.56 -13.17
CA ARG A 360 23.82 6.80 -11.92
C ARG A 360 23.60 5.30 -12.19
N ARG A 361 24.53 4.46 -11.72
CA ARG A 361 24.32 3.02 -11.62
C ARG A 361 23.45 2.73 -10.40
N LEU A 362 22.46 1.86 -10.57
CA LEU A 362 21.63 1.33 -9.52
C LEU A 362 22.06 -0.10 -9.20
N ASP A 363 21.84 -0.51 -7.95
CA ASP A 363 22.13 -1.88 -7.49
C ASP A 363 20.83 -2.68 -7.46
N PRO A 364 20.56 -3.50 -8.51
CA PRO A 364 19.39 -4.35 -8.53
C PRO A 364 19.52 -5.48 -7.52
N ARG A 365 18.43 -5.70 -6.75
CA ARG A 365 18.34 -6.79 -5.78
C ARG A 365 17.51 -7.93 -6.36
N GLN A 366 17.93 -9.17 -6.12
CA GLN A 366 17.16 -10.33 -6.52
C GLN A 366 16.07 -10.59 -5.47
N ALA A 367 14.79 -10.45 -5.84
CA ALA A 367 13.65 -10.64 -4.96
C ALA A 367 13.21 -12.11 -4.91
N ASN A 368 13.36 -12.82 -6.03
CA ASN A 368 13.20 -14.27 -6.14
C ASN A 368 14.11 -14.78 -7.29
N PRO A 369 14.21 -16.08 -7.53
CA PRO A 369 15.14 -16.62 -8.55
C PRO A 369 15.03 -15.97 -9.92
N ARG A 370 13.83 -15.56 -10.32
CA ARG A 370 13.55 -14.99 -11.65
C ARG A 370 13.20 -13.50 -11.63
N GLU A 371 13.32 -12.82 -10.49
CA GLU A 371 12.91 -11.41 -10.37
C GLU A 371 14.01 -10.57 -9.75
N TYR A 372 14.36 -9.49 -10.43
CA TYR A 372 15.21 -8.44 -9.91
C TYR A 372 14.41 -7.15 -9.73
N ARG A 373 14.74 -6.40 -8.69
CA ARG A 373 14.16 -5.09 -8.39
C ARG A 373 15.25 -4.05 -8.24
N ALA A 374 15.02 -2.88 -8.81
CA ALA A 374 15.90 -1.72 -8.67
C ALA A 374 15.08 -0.47 -8.31
N VAL A 375 15.59 0.32 -7.38
CA VAL A 375 14.94 1.55 -6.92
C VAL A 375 15.54 2.75 -7.64
N VAL A 376 14.70 3.51 -8.33
CA VAL A 376 15.01 4.81 -8.93
C VAL A 376 14.51 5.89 -7.99
N PRO A 377 15.37 6.54 -7.18
CA PRO A 377 14.92 7.61 -6.29
C PRO A 377 14.57 8.85 -7.11
N LEU A 378 13.39 9.40 -6.85
CA LEU A 378 12.88 10.61 -7.49
C LEU A 378 13.00 11.77 -6.50
N LYS A 379 13.77 12.78 -6.87
CA LYS A 379 13.84 14.03 -6.10
C LYS A 379 12.96 15.08 -6.76
N PRO A 380 12.22 15.89 -6.00
CA PRO A 380 11.36 16.94 -6.56
C PRO A 380 12.05 17.90 -7.52
N ASP A 381 13.38 18.09 -7.35
CA ASP A 381 14.19 18.99 -8.16
C ASP A 381 14.74 18.33 -9.43
N THR A 382 14.59 17.02 -9.58
CA THR A 382 15.09 16.27 -10.75
C THR A 382 13.96 16.14 -11.77
N LEU A 383 13.68 17.23 -12.50
CA LEU A 383 12.54 17.32 -13.45
C LEU A 383 12.91 16.91 -14.89
N ALA A 384 14.10 16.44 -15.12
CA ALA A 384 14.50 15.98 -16.44
C ALA A 384 13.89 14.60 -16.72
N GLN A 385 13.46 14.37 -17.96
CA GLN A 385 13.15 13.04 -18.46
C GLN A 385 14.31 12.10 -18.12
N MET A 386 14.09 11.19 -17.17
CA MET A 386 15.10 10.23 -16.76
C MET A 386 14.96 9.00 -17.64
N ALA A 387 15.96 8.74 -18.45
CA ALA A 387 16.07 7.47 -19.16
C ALA A 387 16.68 6.43 -18.21
N VAL A 388 16.00 5.30 -18.07
CA VAL A 388 16.53 4.12 -17.39
C VAL A 388 16.97 3.13 -18.46
N ALA A 389 18.21 2.67 -18.36
CA ALA A 389 18.73 1.59 -19.18
C ALA A 389 18.88 0.33 -18.32
N VAL A 390 18.31 -0.76 -18.79
CA VAL A 390 18.45 -2.09 -18.20
C VAL A 390 19.18 -2.96 -19.21
N GLN A 391 20.29 -3.55 -18.81
CA GLN A 391 21.08 -4.45 -19.65
C GLN A 391 21.26 -5.78 -18.95
N ALA A 392 20.65 -6.82 -19.47
CA ALA A 392 21.00 -8.19 -19.14
C ALA A 392 22.24 -8.61 -19.91
N ARG A 393 23.03 -9.56 -19.37
CA ARG A 393 24.21 -10.08 -20.04
C ARG A 393 23.81 -10.72 -21.37
N GLY A 394 24.49 -10.36 -22.46
CA GLY A 394 24.21 -10.89 -23.79
C GLY A 394 22.97 -10.32 -24.50
N ALA A 395 22.22 -9.43 -23.85
CA ALA A 395 21.05 -8.78 -24.44
C ALA A 395 21.31 -7.32 -24.77
N GLU A 396 20.59 -6.79 -25.78
CA GLU A 396 20.59 -5.37 -26.06
C GLU A 396 19.98 -4.59 -24.88
N PRO A 397 20.53 -3.40 -24.56
CA PRO A 397 19.99 -2.59 -23.48
C PRO A 397 18.56 -2.15 -23.76
N ALA A 398 17.63 -2.54 -22.91
CA ALA A 398 16.30 -1.96 -22.91
C ALA A 398 16.35 -0.55 -22.33
N ARG A 399 15.78 0.42 -23.04
CA ARG A 399 15.68 1.81 -22.58
C ARG A 399 14.22 2.11 -22.24
N LEU A 400 14.00 2.58 -21.04
CA LEU A 400 12.72 3.01 -20.54
C LEU A 400 12.75 4.49 -20.23
N ALA A 401 11.94 5.28 -20.92
CA ALA A 401 11.72 6.66 -20.52
C ALA A 401 10.77 6.68 -19.31
N LEU A 402 11.19 7.33 -18.24
CA LEU A 402 10.31 7.66 -17.13
C LEU A 402 9.75 9.06 -17.40
N ASP A 403 8.43 9.14 -17.60
CA ASP A 403 7.75 10.43 -17.67
C ASP A 403 7.59 10.95 -16.23
N LEU A 404 8.46 11.87 -15.83
CA LEU A 404 8.60 12.34 -14.45
C LEU A 404 7.90 13.70 -14.28
N GLN A 405 6.60 13.71 -14.41
CA GLN A 405 5.80 14.86 -14.00
C GLN A 405 5.70 14.87 -12.46
N VAL A 406 5.89 16.02 -11.84
CA VAL A 406 5.81 16.18 -10.39
C VAL A 406 4.60 17.03 -10.00
N VAL A 407 3.81 16.54 -9.07
CA VAL A 407 2.80 17.34 -8.38
C VAL A 407 3.47 18.15 -7.27
N ARG A 408 3.28 19.46 -7.30
CA ARG A 408 3.77 20.40 -6.29
C ARG A 408 2.61 21.01 -5.50
N PRO A 409 2.61 20.89 -4.18
CA PRO A 409 1.67 21.65 -3.34
C PRO A 409 1.79 23.15 -3.59
N GLY A 410 0.66 23.85 -3.55
CA GLY A 410 0.62 25.29 -3.75
C GLY A 410 0.67 25.75 -5.20
N THR A 411 0.67 24.84 -6.17
CA THR A 411 0.72 25.16 -7.60
C THR A 411 -0.46 24.53 -8.34
N GLU A 412 -1.10 25.31 -9.20
CA GLU A 412 -2.08 24.80 -10.15
C GLU A 412 -1.35 24.12 -11.31
N GLN A 413 -1.78 22.91 -11.68
CA GLN A 413 -1.08 22.10 -12.66
C GLN A 413 -2.04 21.26 -13.50
N ASP A 414 -1.71 21.15 -14.79
CA ASP A 414 -2.30 20.19 -15.73
C ASP A 414 -1.24 19.19 -16.16
N LEU A 415 -1.46 17.94 -15.83
CA LEU A 415 -0.56 16.83 -16.17
C LEU A 415 -1.21 16.00 -17.28
N LEU A 416 -0.44 15.73 -18.35
CA LEU A 416 -0.89 14.98 -19.52
C LEU A 416 -0.09 13.68 -19.64
N TYR A 417 -0.79 12.57 -19.88
CA TYR A 417 -0.20 11.24 -20.06
C TYR A 417 -0.79 10.58 -21.32
N HIS A 418 -0.08 9.59 -21.86
CA HIS A 418 -0.52 8.80 -23.02
C HIS A 418 -0.98 9.69 -24.20
N ASP A 419 -0.11 10.59 -24.64
CA ASP A 419 -0.39 11.54 -25.73
C ASP A 419 -1.68 12.34 -25.52
N GLY A 420 -1.91 12.74 -24.27
CA GLY A 420 -3.07 13.50 -23.85
C GLY A 420 -4.36 12.68 -23.71
N ALA A 421 -4.32 11.35 -23.80
CA ALA A 421 -5.50 10.53 -23.52
C ALA A 421 -5.97 10.69 -22.07
N VAL A 422 -5.04 10.91 -21.14
CA VAL A 422 -5.32 11.17 -19.72
C VAL A 422 -4.85 12.56 -19.36
N ARG A 423 -5.72 13.38 -18.78
CA ARG A 423 -5.41 14.70 -18.19
C ARG A 423 -5.78 14.67 -16.72
N LEU A 424 -4.88 15.12 -15.86
CA LEU A 424 -5.10 15.30 -14.44
C LEU A 424 -4.89 16.77 -14.09
N SER A 425 -5.98 17.47 -13.74
CA SER A 425 -5.98 18.90 -13.41
C SER A 425 -6.07 19.10 -11.90
N LEU A 426 -5.09 19.81 -11.34
CA LEU A 426 -4.94 20.03 -9.92
C LEU A 426 -4.99 21.54 -9.60
N ALA A 427 -5.86 21.93 -8.68
CA ALA A 427 -5.79 23.26 -8.07
C ALA A 427 -4.63 23.34 -7.07
N ALA A 428 -4.14 24.54 -6.79
CA ALA A 428 -2.99 24.79 -5.94
C ALA A 428 -3.04 24.08 -4.57
N ALA A 429 -4.23 24.00 -3.94
CA ALA A 429 -4.42 23.38 -2.64
C ALA A 429 -4.79 21.88 -2.70
N SER A 430 -4.59 21.19 -3.83
CA SER A 430 -5.06 19.82 -3.99
C SER A 430 -4.14 18.79 -3.32
N ALA A 431 -2.85 19.01 -3.29
CA ALA A 431 -1.88 18.06 -2.76
C ALA A 431 -1.30 18.49 -1.41
N TYR A 432 -1.07 17.53 -0.50
CA TYR A 432 -0.44 17.77 0.81
C TYR A 432 1.08 17.83 0.75
N ALA A 433 1.65 17.10 -0.21
CA ALA A 433 3.09 16.94 -0.35
C ALA A 433 3.42 16.70 -1.83
N PRO A 434 4.67 16.97 -2.26
CA PRO A 434 5.09 16.62 -3.61
C PRO A 434 5.11 15.11 -3.81
N PHE A 435 4.73 14.67 -5.01
CA PHE A 435 4.83 13.27 -5.42
C PHE A 435 4.91 13.17 -6.95
N PHE A 436 5.29 12.00 -7.45
CA PHE A 436 5.41 11.71 -8.87
C PHE A 436 4.26 10.79 -9.32
N PRO A 437 3.20 11.34 -9.96
CA PRO A 437 2.16 10.50 -10.50
C PRO A 437 2.68 9.63 -11.63
N GLN A 438 2.25 8.38 -11.64
CA GLN A 438 2.48 7.44 -12.74
C GLN A 438 1.14 7.01 -13.28
N VAL A 439 1.01 6.95 -14.59
CA VAL A 439 -0.21 6.48 -15.25
C VAL A 439 0.14 5.31 -16.15
N VAL A 440 -0.40 4.14 -15.82
CA VAL A 440 -0.17 2.89 -16.53
C VAL A 440 -1.47 2.42 -17.16
N ALA A 441 -1.48 2.19 -18.47
CA ALA A 441 -2.65 1.65 -19.16
C ALA A 441 -2.81 0.15 -18.84
N PHE A 442 -4.05 -0.31 -18.75
CA PHE A 442 -4.40 -1.72 -18.57
C PHE A 442 -5.71 -2.07 -19.30
N VAL A 443 -5.97 -3.34 -19.50
CA VAL A 443 -7.26 -3.81 -20.01
C VAL A 443 -8.22 -3.96 -18.83
N PRO A 444 -9.35 -3.20 -18.78
CA PRO A 444 -10.28 -3.30 -17.68
C PRO A 444 -11.09 -4.61 -17.74
N ASP A 445 -11.22 -5.28 -16.60
CA ASP A 445 -12.18 -6.38 -16.42
C ASP A 445 -13.56 -5.77 -16.15
N VAL A 446 -14.48 -5.91 -17.11
CA VAL A 446 -15.74 -5.16 -17.15
C VAL A 446 -16.91 -6.11 -16.90
N PRO A 447 -17.81 -5.81 -15.93
CA PRO A 447 -19.03 -6.59 -15.74
C PRO A 447 -19.97 -6.44 -16.94
N GLY A 448 -20.85 -7.46 -17.20
CA GLY A 448 -21.60 -7.61 -18.44
C GLY A 448 -22.54 -6.45 -18.82
N HIS A 449 -22.95 -5.60 -17.87
CA HIS A 449 -23.78 -4.41 -18.13
C HIS A 449 -22.99 -3.17 -18.55
N LEU A 450 -21.66 -3.18 -18.41
CA LEU A 450 -20.78 -2.09 -18.83
C LEU A 450 -20.00 -2.47 -20.08
N VAL A 451 -19.66 -1.46 -20.89
CA VAL A 451 -18.80 -1.63 -22.07
C VAL A 451 -17.63 -0.65 -21.95
N ALA A 452 -16.39 -1.17 -22.00
CA ALA A 452 -15.20 -0.34 -21.97
C ALA A 452 -15.10 0.51 -23.25
N ALA A 453 -14.87 1.80 -23.11
CA ALA A 453 -14.67 2.74 -24.22
C ALA A 453 -13.17 2.95 -24.55
N GLY A 454 -12.32 2.07 -24.10
CA GLY A 454 -10.88 2.11 -24.30
C GLY A 454 -10.12 1.46 -23.14
N PRO A 455 -8.80 1.67 -23.04
CA PRO A 455 -8.02 1.15 -21.94
C PRO A 455 -8.42 1.80 -20.62
N GLY A 456 -8.25 1.07 -19.52
CA GLY A 456 -8.22 1.62 -18.19
C GLY A 456 -6.85 2.22 -17.87
N TYR A 457 -6.80 3.08 -16.85
CA TYR A 457 -5.58 3.73 -16.40
C TYR A 457 -5.42 3.58 -14.90
N ALA A 458 -4.32 2.95 -14.49
CA ALA A 458 -3.89 2.86 -13.10
C ALA A 458 -3.05 4.11 -12.78
N LEU A 459 -3.60 4.97 -11.94
CA LEU A 459 -2.95 6.17 -11.44
C LEU A 459 -2.32 5.86 -10.09
N GLY A 460 -1.02 5.97 -9.99
CA GLY A 460 -0.24 5.73 -8.77
C GLY A 460 0.69 6.88 -8.42
N PRO A 461 1.34 6.84 -7.26
CA PRO A 461 1.16 5.91 -6.14
C PRO A 461 -0.19 6.07 -5.45
N GLU A 462 -0.52 5.22 -4.47
CA GLU A 462 -1.72 5.47 -3.65
C GLU A 462 -1.58 6.83 -2.98
N PHE A 463 -2.41 7.77 -3.38
CA PHE A 463 -2.40 9.15 -2.91
C PHE A 463 -3.82 9.68 -2.81
N SER A 464 -4.10 10.41 -1.73
CA SER A 464 -5.37 11.10 -1.51
C SER A 464 -5.15 12.60 -1.53
N PHE A 465 -6.03 13.32 -2.18
CA PHE A 465 -5.96 14.77 -2.35
C PHE A 465 -6.72 15.51 -1.25
N ASP A 466 -6.23 16.67 -0.86
CA ASP A 466 -6.92 17.58 0.06
C ASP A 466 -8.22 18.11 -0.55
N ARG A 467 -8.14 18.51 -1.80
CA ARG A 467 -9.30 18.91 -2.60
C ARG A 467 -9.48 17.95 -3.78
N LYS A 468 -10.71 17.92 -4.30
CA LYS A 468 -10.98 17.14 -5.51
C LYS A 468 -10.11 17.64 -6.66
N VAL A 469 -9.53 16.71 -7.40
CA VAL A 469 -8.83 16.94 -8.65
C VAL A 469 -9.70 16.44 -9.81
N GLU A 470 -9.51 16.98 -10.99
CA GLU A 470 -10.24 16.55 -12.17
C GLU A 470 -9.41 15.55 -12.97
N LEU A 471 -10.01 14.41 -13.25
CA LEU A 471 -9.49 13.42 -14.21
C LEU A 471 -10.33 13.52 -15.48
N SER A 472 -9.70 13.80 -16.62
CA SER A 472 -10.33 13.78 -17.93
C SER A 472 -9.74 12.67 -18.79
N LEU A 473 -10.60 11.80 -19.32
CA LEU A 473 -10.23 10.73 -20.24
C LEU A 473 -10.72 11.07 -21.64
N ARG A 474 -9.84 10.93 -22.65
CA ARG A 474 -10.20 11.16 -24.04
C ARG A 474 -11.03 9.99 -24.56
N TYR A 475 -12.07 10.36 -25.29
CA TYR A 475 -12.94 9.45 -26.00
C TYR A 475 -12.67 9.50 -27.51
N ASP A 476 -12.22 8.42 -28.08
CA ASP A 476 -11.81 8.36 -29.49
C ASP A 476 -12.93 7.88 -30.46
N GLY A 477 -14.20 7.91 -30.02
CA GLY A 477 -15.35 7.77 -30.92
C GLY A 477 -15.69 6.33 -31.31
N VAL A 478 -15.53 5.37 -30.43
CA VAL A 478 -15.69 3.93 -30.68
C VAL A 478 -17.17 3.47 -30.67
N GLY A 479 -18.05 4.11 -31.47
CA GLY A 479 -19.42 3.63 -31.67
C GLY A 479 -20.34 3.54 -30.45
N LEU A 480 -19.92 4.08 -29.30
CA LEU A 480 -20.71 4.14 -28.07
C LEU A 480 -21.44 5.49 -27.95
N PRO A 481 -22.69 5.52 -27.44
CA PRO A 481 -23.41 6.76 -27.21
C PRO A 481 -22.67 7.64 -26.19
N ALA A 482 -22.36 8.89 -26.55
CA ALA A 482 -21.57 9.79 -25.72
C ALA A 482 -22.27 10.15 -24.40
N ASP A 483 -23.60 10.19 -24.37
CA ASP A 483 -24.44 10.44 -23.19
C ASP A 483 -24.46 9.26 -22.21
N LYS A 484 -23.97 8.09 -22.60
CA LYS A 484 -23.84 6.89 -21.77
C LYS A 484 -22.44 6.70 -21.18
N LEU A 485 -21.49 7.56 -21.59
CA LEU A 485 -20.12 7.47 -21.12
C LEU A 485 -19.95 8.04 -19.71
N GLY A 486 -19.16 7.36 -18.91
CA GLY A 486 -18.75 7.80 -17.58
C GLY A 486 -17.34 7.34 -17.23
N VAL A 487 -16.70 8.08 -16.35
CA VAL A 487 -15.46 7.67 -15.70
C VAL A 487 -15.81 6.78 -14.51
N TYR A 488 -15.39 5.54 -14.55
CA TYR A 488 -15.61 4.56 -13.51
C TYR A 488 -14.31 4.28 -12.76
N ARG A 489 -14.41 4.02 -11.46
CA ARG A 489 -13.30 3.61 -10.60
C ARG A 489 -13.48 2.16 -10.18
N GLU A 490 -12.41 1.39 -10.25
CA GLU A 490 -12.37 0.05 -9.68
C GLU A 490 -12.40 0.12 -8.14
N VAL A 491 -13.40 -0.50 -7.53
CA VAL A 491 -13.61 -0.52 -6.07
C VAL A 491 -13.34 -1.90 -5.45
N GLY A 492 -13.09 -2.89 -6.29
CA GLY A 492 -12.71 -4.26 -5.98
C GLY A 492 -12.49 -5.00 -7.29
N ALA A 493 -11.89 -6.16 -7.29
CA ALA A 493 -11.61 -6.93 -8.51
C ALA A 493 -12.88 -7.07 -9.38
N GLY A 494 -12.86 -6.53 -10.59
CA GLY A 494 -13.99 -6.51 -11.53
C GLY A 494 -15.22 -5.71 -11.08
N LYS A 495 -15.13 -4.93 -9.98
CA LYS A 495 -16.23 -4.09 -9.49
C LYS A 495 -15.94 -2.64 -9.73
N TRP A 496 -16.84 -1.96 -10.42
CA TRP A 496 -16.68 -0.59 -10.86
C TRP A 496 -17.77 0.32 -10.27
N ALA A 497 -17.42 1.55 -9.95
CA ALA A 497 -18.33 2.57 -9.48
C ALA A 497 -18.19 3.83 -10.32
N LEU A 498 -19.29 4.38 -10.77
CA LEU A 498 -19.34 5.67 -11.49
C LEU A 498 -18.79 6.79 -10.58
N VAL A 499 -17.88 7.60 -11.11
CA VAL A 499 -17.28 8.75 -10.40
C VAL A 499 -17.79 10.07 -10.97
N GLY A 500 -18.00 10.14 -12.27
CA GLY A 500 -18.51 11.31 -12.98
C GLY A 500 -18.64 11.04 -14.47
N ASN A 501 -19.40 11.91 -15.14
CA ASN A 501 -19.73 11.79 -16.55
C ASN A 501 -19.83 13.15 -17.24
N ASP A 502 -19.08 14.14 -16.78
CA ASP A 502 -19.07 15.49 -17.40
C ASP A 502 -18.40 15.38 -18.78
N LEU A 503 -19.20 15.48 -19.83
CA LEU A 503 -18.74 15.38 -21.22
C LEU A 503 -18.48 16.77 -21.81
N GLU A 504 -17.25 17.01 -22.23
CA GLU A 504 -16.87 18.21 -22.97
C GLU A 504 -16.05 17.83 -24.21
N GLY A 505 -16.61 18.07 -25.38
CA GLY A 505 -16.01 17.70 -26.66
C GLY A 505 -15.76 16.19 -26.73
N ARG A 506 -14.48 15.80 -26.81
CA ARG A 506 -14.04 14.39 -26.81
C ARG A 506 -13.46 13.95 -25.47
N ARG A 507 -13.86 14.56 -24.38
CA ARG A 507 -13.38 14.20 -23.05
C ARG A 507 -14.53 13.98 -22.09
N VAL A 508 -14.40 12.94 -21.29
CA VAL A 508 -15.29 12.67 -20.15
C VAL A 508 -14.50 12.91 -18.89
N SER A 509 -15.02 13.77 -18.03
CA SER A 509 -14.34 14.21 -16.82
C SER A 509 -15.04 13.74 -15.55
N ALA A 510 -14.26 13.56 -14.51
CA ALA A 510 -14.74 13.22 -13.18
C ALA A 510 -13.87 13.85 -12.09
N ARG A 511 -14.50 14.25 -10.99
CA ARG A 511 -13.81 14.82 -9.82
C ARG A 511 -13.48 13.74 -8.82
N LEU A 512 -12.21 13.48 -8.58
CA LEU A 512 -11.72 12.46 -7.68
C LEU A 512 -10.93 13.03 -6.49
N ARG A 513 -10.91 12.26 -5.40
CA ARG A 513 -10.13 12.58 -4.20
C ARG A 513 -8.94 11.66 -3.98
N ARG A 514 -8.79 10.63 -4.78
CA ARG A 514 -7.68 9.69 -4.66
C ARG A 514 -7.27 9.14 -6.00
N LEU A 515 -6.01 8.80 -6.14
CA LEU A 515 -5.49 8.01 -7.24
C LEU A 515 -5.97 6.56 -7.11
N GLY A 516 -5.87 5.77 -8.17
CA GLY A 516 -6.33 4.39 -8.25
C GLY A 516 -6.55 3.96 -9.69
N ARG A 517 -7.37 2.94 -9.92
CA ARG A 517 -7.66 2.42 -11.26
C ARG A 517 -8.97 2.99 -11.78
N TYR A 518 -8.91 3.59 -12.95
CA TYR A 518 -10.03 4.26 -13.61
C TYR A 518 -10.15 3.79 -15.05
N ALA A 519 -11.38 3.77 -15.57
CA ALA A 519 -11.64 3.51 -16.98
C ALA A 519 -12.84 4.31 -17.47
N LEU A 520 -12.84 4.62 -18.76
CA LEU A 520 -14.00 5.16 -19.47
C LEU A 520 -14.89 4.00 -19.91
N MET A 521 -16.14 4.00 -19.47
CA MET A 521 -17.11 2.95 -19.78
C MET A 521 -18.46 3.54 -20.15
N ALA A 522 -19.24 2.81 -20.93
CA ALA A 522 -20.65 3.09 -21.20
C ALA A 522 -21.53 2.11 -20.42
N ASP A 523 -22.56 2.61 -19.76
CA ASP A 523 -23.66 1.82 -19.21
C ASP A 523 -24.81 1.81 -20.23
N LEU A 524 -25.00 0.68 -20.87
CA LEU A 524 -26.01 0.51 -21.92
C LEU A 524 -27.32 -0.09 -21.41
N GLU A 525 -27.33 -0.57 -20.18
CA GLU A 525 -28.55 -1.13 -19.59
C GLU A 525 -29.38 -0.02 -18.93
N PRO A 526 -30.67 0.09 -19.27
CA PRO A 526 -31.54 1.03 -18.58
C PRO A 526 -31.76 0.58 -17.13
N PRO A 527 -31.87 1.51 -16.15
CA PRO A 527 -32.14 1.15 -14.78
C PRO A 527 -33.50 0.44 -14.69
N VAL A 528 -33.52 -0.72 -14.06
CA VAL A 528 -34.75 -1.46 -13.75
C VAL A 528 -35.24 -1.02 -12.37
N ILE A 529 -36.44 -0.46 -12.32
CA ILE A 529 -37.13 -0.13 -11.06
C ILE A 529 -37.96 -1.35 -10.68
N ASP A 530 -37.42 -2.20 -9.81
CA ASP A 530 -38.15 -3.35 -9.28
C ASP A 530 -38.92 -2.95 -8.01
N GLY A 531 -40.22 -3.26 -7.96
CA GLY A 531 -40.99 -3.18 -6.73
C GLY A 531 -41.79 -1.89 -6.44
N LEU A 532 -42.03 -1.03 -7.43
CA LEU A 532 -43.08 -0.03 -7.34
C LEU A 532 -44.48 -0.69 -7.49
N VAL A 533 -44.83 -1.57 -6.56
CA VAL A 533 -46.25 -1.92 -6.35
C VAL A 533 -46.80 -0.89 -5.36
N PRO A 534 -47.70 0.02 -5.76
CA PRO A 534 -48.44 0.80 -4.79
C PRO A 534 -49.20 -0.21 -3.90
N LYS A 535 -48.90 -0.30 -2.62
CA LYS A 535 -49.78 -0.96 -1.69
C LYS A 535 -51.12 -0.21 -1.76
N ALA A 536 -52.07 -0.80 -2.44
CA ALA A 536 -53.43 -0.33 -2.43
C ALA A 536 -53.90 -0.32 -0.97
N GLY A 537 -54.29 0.83 -0.52
CA GLY A 537 -55.18 1.19 0.56
C GLY A 537 -55.16 0.35 1.85
N GLY A 538 -54.64 0.94 2.92
CA GLY A 538 -54.98 0.66 4.30
C GLY A 538 -54.90 1.97 5.07
#